data_0ecd16e30d91a7fb0bf862a02403e126
#
_entry.id   0ecd16e30d91a7fb0bf862a02403e126
#
_cell.length_a   1.000
_cell.length_b   1.000
_cell.length_c   1.000
_cell.angle_alpha   90.00
_cell.angle_beta   90.00
_cell.angle_gamma   90.00
#
_symmetry.space_group_name_H-M   'P 1'
#
loop_
_entity.id
_entity.type
_entity.pdbx_description
1 polymer ?
#
loop_
_entity_poly.entity_id
_entity_poly.type
_entity_poly.pdbx_seq_one_letter_code
_entity_poly.pdbx_strand_id
1 'polypeptide(L)'
;MSKEKNNINDAAIEAAETAVLETPLTPEEKAETQLFIDANVFYGQSHSRTNPKMNKYILTSKGGMEIIDLAETMRAIREAGEIIKNTIAAGGEVVIAGTTPAGKPIVRALGDKVGVSYVSERWLGGTITNFKTISDRIRYFKKLKADNESGALDKYTKKERVNFNREIAKLTRFFSGIESMDRLPALVIIFGLGGNITPALEARKSKIPSIAFVNTAADPDSVDLAIPVNDRNSESLKFLATYIEKAILAGKAERAKTVVASKIEK
;
A
#
# COMPACT_ATOMS: atom_id res chain seq x y z
N MET A 1 -12.13 -31.54 8.54
CA MET A 1 -11.45 -30.35 7.97
C MET A 1 -12.32 -29.09 7.87
N SER A 2 -13.59 -29.14 7.41
CA SER A 2 -14.43 -27.93 7.31
C SER A 2 -14.98 -27.46 8.68
N LYS A 3 -15.37 -28.38 9.57
CA LYS A 3 -15.89 -28.06 10.92
C LYS A 3 -14.80 -27.56 11.89
N GLU A 4 -13.56 -28.02 11.75
CA GLU A 4 -12.43 -27.54 12.57
C GLU A 4 -12.00 -26.13 12.18
N LYS A 5 -12.06 -25.77 10.89
CA LYS A 5 -11.78 -24.38 10.45
C LYS A 5 -12.81 -23.38 10.95
N ASN A 6 -14.10 -23.73 10.99
CA ASN A 6 -15.13 -22.87 11.55
C ASN A 6 -14.93 -22.66 13.07
N ASN A 7 -14.58 -23.70 13.81
CA ASN A 7 -14.36 -23.63 15.25
C ASN A 7 -13.13 -22.76 15.64
N ILE A 8 -12.08 -22.76 14.79
CA ILE A 8 -10.89 -21.91 14.98
C ILE A 8 -11.21 -20.44 14.68
N ASN A 9 -12.01 -20.19 13.64
CA ASN A 9 -12.44 -18.81 13.30
C ASN A 9 -13.32 -18.22 14.41
N ASP A 10 -14.31 -18.97 14.90
CA ASP A 10 -15.22 -18.50 15.97
C ASP A 10 -14.45 -18.19 17.25
N ALA A 11 -13.51 -19.06 17.64
CA ALA A 11 -12.66 -18.84 18.80
C ALA A 11 -11.68 -17.67 18.66
N ALA A 12 -11.25 -17.34 17.45
CA ALA A 12 -10.38 -16.19 17.20
C ALA A 12 -11.16 -14.86 17.22
N ILE A 13 -12.38 -14.87 16.69
CA ILE A 13 -13.32 -13.74 16.78
C ILE A 13 -13.66 -13.46 18.24
N GLU A 14 -14.02 -14.48 19.01
CA GLU A 14 -14.31 -14.37 20.44
C GLU A 14 -13.13 -13.81 21.25
N ALA A 15 -11.88 -14.17 20.89
CA ALA A 15 -10.71 -13.62 21.55
C ALA A 15 -10.49 -12.14 21.20
N ALA A 16 -10.70 -11.75 19.95
CA ALA A 16 -10.60 -10.37 19.51
C ALA A 16 -11.72 -9.51 20.16
N GLU A 17 -12.95 -10.02 20.21
CA GLU A 17 -14.09 -9.36 20.87
C GLU A 17 -13.88 -9.23 22.38
N THR A 18 -13.35 -10.27 23.04
CA THR A 18 -13.09 -10.24 24.49
C THR A 18 -12.02 -9.19 24.83
N ALA A 19 -10.96 -9.12 24.03
CA ALA A 19 -9.92 -8.10 24.21
C ALA A 19 -10.45 -6.66 24.04
N VAL A 20 -11.41 -6.47 23.12
CA VAL A 20 -12.10 -5.20 22.91
C VAL A 20 -12.99 -4.83 24.10
N LEU A 21 -13.64 -5.82 24.72
CA LEU A 21 -14.52 -5.61 25.86
C LEU A 21 -13.74 -5.27 27.14
N GLU A 22 -12.54 -5.79 27.31
CA GLU A 22 -11.66 -5.54 28.46
C GLU A 22 -10.95 -4.18 28.40
N THR A 23 -10.86 -3.57 27.23
CA THR A 23 -10.25 -2.24 27.07
C THR A 23 -11.31 -1.16 27.29
N PRO A 24 -11.04 -0.09 28.07
CA PRO A 24 -11.99 1.01 28.27
C PRO A 24 -12.09 1.88 27.02
N LEU A 25 -12.75 1.38 25.98
CA LEU A 25 -12.99 2.06 24.72
C LEU A 25 -14.28 2.87 24.77
N THR A 26 -14.28 4.01 24.09
CA THR A 26 -15.50 4.79 23.86
C THR A 26 -16.47 4.03 22.95
N PRO A 27 -17.78 4.35 22.96
CA PRO A 27 -18.74 3.70 22.06
C PRO A 27 -18.38 3.78 20.57
N GLU A 28 -17.75 4.89 20.16
CA GLU A 28 -17.30 5.10 18.78
C GLU A 28 -16.10 4.19 18.43
N GLU A 29 -15.14 4.05 19.35
CA GLU A 29 -13.99 3.15 19.17
C GLU A 29 -14.42 1.69 19.14
N LYS A 30 -15.43 1.29 19.90
CA LYS A 30 -16.00 -0.06 19.84
C LYS A 30 -16.64 -0.34 18.49
N ALA A 31 -17.41 0.59 17.95
CA ALA A 31 -17.99 0.46 16.62
C ALA A 31 -16.92 0.38 15.52
N GLU A 32 -15.87 1.20 15.63
CA GLU A 32 -14.73 1.14 14.70
C GLU A 32 -14.02 -0.21 14.78
N THR A 33 -13.74 -0.70 15.99
CA THR A 33 -13.08 -2.00 16.20
C THR A 33 -13.89 -3.15 15.62
N GLN A 34 -15.22 -3.11 15.73
CA GLN A 34 -16.09 -4.12 15.11
C GLN A 34 -15.90 -4.18 13.59
N LEU A 35 -15.75 -3.03 12.91
CA LEU A 35 -15.46 -2.99 11.48
C LEU A 35 -14.12 -3.65 11.12
N PHE A 36 -13.09 -3.52 11.98
CA PHE A 36 -11.81 -4.21 11.79
C PHE A 36 -11.93 -5.72 11.97
N ILE A 37 -12.77 -6.17 12.91
CA ILE A 37 -13.07 -7.59 13.13
C ILE A 37 -13.82 -8.16 11.91
N ASP A 38 -14.87 -7.50 11.45
CA ASP A 38 -15.67 -7.91 10.29
C ASP A 38 -14.84 -7.98 9.01
N ALA A 39 -13.85 -7.09 8.86
CA ALA A 39 -12.90 -7.11 7.75
C ALA A 39 -11.77 -8.12 7.91
N ASN A 40 -11.75 -8.93 8.98
CA ASN A 40 -10.72 -9.95 9.25
C ASN A 40 -9.28 -9.40 9.29
N VAL A 41 -9.09 -8.19 9.83
CA VAL A 41 -7.78 -7.52 9.89
C VAL A 41 -6.85 -8.18 10.91
N PHE A 42 -7.39 -8.75 11.96
CA PHE A 42 -6.69 -9.27 13.14
C PHE A 42 -5.98 -10.62 12.95
N TYR A 43 -6.22 -11.32 11.83
CA TYR A 43 -5.56 -12.60 11.58
C TYR A 43 -4.11 -12.43 11.17
N GLY A 44 -3.20 -12.96 11.99
CA GLY A 44 -1.79 -13.13 11.66
C GLY A 44 -1.51 -14.42 10.87
N GLN A 45 -0.26 -14.83 10.87
CA GLN A 45 0.20 -16.11 10.33
C GLN A 45 0.27 -17.18 11.41
N SER A 46 0.63 -18.41 10.99
CA SER A 46 0.90 -19.49 11.95
C SER A 46 2.09 -19.13 12.84
N HIS A 47 2.00 -19.53 14.11
CA HIS A 47 3.05 -19.30 15.12
C HIS A 47 4.46 -19.71 14.62
N SER A 48 4.58 -20.81 13.88
CA SER A 48 5.86 -21.28 13.33
C SER A 48 6.52 -20.35 12.30
N ARG A 49 5.78 -19.37 11.76
CA ARG A 49 6.26 -18.39 10.78
C ARG A 49 6.37 -16.98 11.33
N THR A 50 6.02 -16.78 12.58
CA THR A 50 6.01 -15.48 13.22
C THR A 50 7.42 -14.94 13.41
N ASN A 51 7.64 -13.68 13.03
CA ASN A 51 8.88 -12.99 13.30
C ASN A 51 8.89 -12.56 14.79
N PRO A 52 9.95 -12.86 15.56
CA PRO A 52 10.04 -12.47 16.98
C PRO A 52 9.82 -10.97 17.24
N LYS A 53 10.19 -10.11 16.31
CA LYS A 53 10.00 -8.66 16.42
C LYS A 53 8.54 -8.23 16.35
N MET A 54 7.66 -9.11 15.84
CA MET A 54 6.22 -8.87 15.79
C MET A 54 5.50 -9.20 17.10
N ASN A 55 6.16 -9.83 18.08
CA ASN A 55 5.53 -10.22 19.34
C ASN A 55 4.84 -9.05 20.07
N LYS A 56 5.36 -7.84 19.94
CA LYS A 56 4.76 -6.63 20.54
C LYS A 56 3.41 -6.22 19.91
N TYR A 57 3.07 -6.79 18.75
CA TYR A 57 1.82 -6.53 18.02
C TYR A 57 0.86 -7.72 18.06
N ILE A 58 1.22 -8.79 18.79
CA ILE A 58 0.43 -10.00 18.90
C ILE A 58 -0.26 -10.00 20.26
N LEU A 59 -1.58 -10.10 20.24
CA LEU A 59 -2.39 -10.18 21.44
C LEU A 59 -2.34 -11.57 22.06
N THR A 60 -2.55 -12.59 21.24
CA THR A 60 -2.59 -14.00 21.65
C THR A 60 -2.37 -14.93 20.47
N SER A 61 -2.20 -16.24 20.77
CA SER A 61 -2.15 -17.30 19.76
C SER A 61 -3.28 -18.29 20.00
N LYS A 62 -4.16 -18.50 19.02
CA LYS A 62 -5.25 -19.47 19.08
C LYS A 62 -5.23 -20.42 17.89
N GLY A 63 -5.37 -21.72 18.15
CA GLY A 63 -5.38 -22.73 17.09
C GLY A 63 -4.12 -22.76 16.23
N GLY A 64 -2.97 -22.31 16.77
CA GLY A 64 -1.70 -22.20 16.02
C GLY A 64 -1.60 -20.99 15.09
N MET A 65 -2.59 -20.10 15.12
CA MET A 65 -2.61 -18.81 14.41
C MET A 65 -2.40 -17.66 15.39
N GLU A 66 -1.62 -16.67 14.98
CA GLU A 66 -1.45 -15.45 15.75
C GLU A 66 -2.64 -14.50 15.57
N ILE A 67 -3.02 -13.84 16.66
CA ILE A 67 -4.05 -12.80 16.68
C ILE A 67 -3.38 -11.46 16.90
N ILE A 68 -3.54 -10.57 15.95
CA ILE A 68 -2.95 -9.22 15.98
C ILE A 68 -3.76 -8.34 16.92
N ASP A 69 -3.07 -7.50 17.69
CA ASP A 69 -3.67 -6.49 18.53
C ASP A 69 -4.26 -5.36 17.67
N LEU A 70 -5.60 -5.26 17.65
CA LEU A 70 -6.32 -4.25 16.89
C LEU A 70 -6.11 -2.83 17.44
N ALA A 71 -5.83 -2.66 18.73
CA ALA A 71 -5.56 -1.35 19.30
C ALA A 71 -4.28 -0.75 18.69
N GLU A 72 -3.23 -1.57 18.55
CA GLU A 72 -2.00 -1.18 17.88
C GLU A 72 -2.21 -0.90 16.38
N THR A 73 -3.04 -1.72 15.72
CA THR A 73 -3.41 -1.50 14.32
C THR A 73 -4.12 -0.16 14.12
N MET A 74 -5.12 0.14 14.96
CA MET A 74 -5.90 1.38 14.91
C MET A 74 -5.02 2.60 15.20
N ARG A 75 -4.12 2.51 16.16
CA ARG A 75 -3.14 3.56 16.46
C ARG A 75 -2.24 3.83 15.25
N ALA A 76 -1.64 2.77 14.69
CA ALA A 76 -0.73 2.90 13.57
C ALA A 76 -1.42 3.41 12.28
N ILE A 77 -2.67 3.01 12.00
CA ILE A 77 -3.40 3.50 10.82
C ILE A 77 -3.78 4.98 10.94
N ARG A 78 -4.13 5.46 12.15
CA ARG A 78 -4.38 6.87 12.40
C ARG A 78 -3.10 7.70 12.23
N GLU A 79 -1.98 7.26 12.79
CA GLU A 79 -0.66 7.89 12.62
C GLU A 79 -0.26 7.94 11.13
N ALA A 80 -0.44 6.83 10.40
CA ALA A 80 -0.21 6.77 8.96
C ALA A 80 -1.08 7.79 8.21
N GLY A 81 -2.34 7.93 8.59
CA GLY A 81 -3.27 8.91 8.01
C GLY A 81 -2.75 10.34 8.12
N GLU A 82 -2.27 10.73 9.29
CA GLU A 82 -1.70 12.07 9.49
C GLU A 82 -0.39 12.28 8.71
N ILE A 83 0.51 11.30 8.66
CA ILE A 83 1.74 11.38 7.86
C ILE A 83 1.41 11.56 6.38
N ILE A 84 0.48 10.77 5.83
CA ILE A 84 0.06 10.83 4.43
C ILE A 84 -0.55 12.20 4.12
N LYS A 85 -1.50 12.65 4.95
CA LYS A 85 -2.19 13.92 4.81
C LYS A 85 -1.18 15.08 4.80
N ASN A 86 -0.28 15.14 5.78
CA ASN A 86 0.72 16.20 5.91
C ASN A 86 1.72 16.20 4.74
N THR A 87 2.15 15.03 4.28
CA THR A 87 3.06 14.88 3.13
C THR A 87 2.44 15.46 1.86
N ILE A 88 1.18 15.13 1.60
CA ILE A 88 0.46 15.59 0.40
C ILE A 88 0.12 17.08 0.51
N ALA A 89 -0.28 17.57 1.69
CA ALA A 89 -0.55 18.97 1.94
C ALA A 89 0.69 19.85 1.69
N ALA A 90 1.87 19.35 2.08
CA ALA A 90 3.16 19.99 1.78
C ALA A 90 3.57 19.90 0.29
N GLY A 91 2.77 19.25 -0.55
CA GLY A 91 3.03 19.08 -1.98
C GLY A 91 3.96 17.91 -2.31
N GLY A 92 4.26 17.03 -1.36
CA GLY A 92 5.01 15.79 -1.58
C GLY A 92 4.25 14.81 -2.47
N GLU A 93 4.98 14.04 -3.28
CA GLU A 93 4.41 12.93 -4.04
C GLU A 93 4.45 11.64 -3.23
N VAL A 94 3.41 10.84 -3.38
CA VAL A 94 3.28 9.55 -2.70
C VAL A 94 3.28 8.45 -3.76
N VAL A 95 3.98 7.36 -3.49
CA VAL A 95 3.91 6.14 -4.31
C VAL A 95 3.37 4.98 -3.48
N ILE A 96 2.42 4.24 -4.06
CA ILE A 96 1.83 3.06 -3.43
C ILE A 96 2.38 1.81 -4.11
N ALA A 97 2.95 0.88 -3.33
CA ALA A 97 3.46 -0.39 -3.83
C ALA A 97 2.64 -1.55 -3.26
N GLY A 98 2.16 -2.45 -4.14
CA GLY A 98 1.45 -3.65 -3.72
C GLY A 98 1.38 -4.66 -4.84
N THR A 99 2.36 -5.57 -4.87
CA THR A 99 2.53 -6.57 -5.93
C THR A 99 2.01 -7.95 -5.55
N THR A 100 1.55 -8.13 -4.30
CA THR A 100 0.95 -9.39 -3.84
C THR A 100 -0.39 -9.63 -4.54
N PRO A 101 -0.80 -10.89 -4.75
CA PRO A 101 -2.08 -11.19 -5.40
C PRO A 101 -3.28 -10.50 -4.76
N ALA A 102 -3.30 -10.38 -3.43
CA ALA A 102 -4.36 -9.70 -2.69
C ALA A 102 -4.28 -8.17 -2.84
N GLY A 103 -3.08 -7.58 -2.79
CA GLY A 103 -2.86 -6.13 -2.83
C GLY A 103 -2.94 -5.51 -4.24
N LYS A 104 -2.51 -6.26 -5.28
CA LYS A 104 -2.41 -5.78 -6.65
C LYS A 104 -3.67 -5.10 -7.20
N PRO A 105 -4.87 -5.73 -7.17
CA PRO A 105 -6.08 -5.08 -7.66
C PRO A 105 -6.49 -3.87 -6.84
N ILE A 106 -6.23 -3.90 -5.54
CA ILE A 106 -6.59 -2.85 -4.59
C ILE A 106 -5.73 -1.61 -4.80
N VAL A 107 -4.41 -1.81 -4.89
CA VAL A 107 -3.45 -0.72 -5.12
C VAL A 107 -3.69 -0.03 -6.45
N ARG A 108 -4.00 -0.81 -7.51
CA ARG A 108 -4.37 -0.25 -8.82
C ARG A 108 -5.64 0.60 -8.73
N ALA A 109 -6.72 0.03 -8.18
CA ALA A 109 -7.99 0.74 -8.04
C ALA A 109 -7.86 2.01 -7.18
N LEU A 110 -7.10 1.94 -6.07
CA LEU A 110 -6.83 3.08 -5.20
C LEU A 110 -6.03 4.15 -5.94
N GLY A 111 -4.91 3.78 -6.59
CA GLY A 111 -4.05 4.72 -7.31
C GLY A 111 -4.80 5.45 -8.43
N ASP A 112 -5.56 4.71 -9.23
CA ASP A 112 -6.40 5.27 -10.31
C ASP A 112 -7.48 6.21 -9.73
N LYS A 113 -8.14 5.83 -8.64
CA LYS A 113 -9.21 6.61 -8.01
C LYS A 113 -8.72 7.93 -7.42
N VAL A 114 -7.60 7.89 -6.68
CA VAL A 114 -7.07 9.08 -5.99
C VAL A 114 -6.02 9.83 -6.81
N GLY A 115 -5.63 9.32 -7.98
CA GLY A 115 -4.64 9.96 -8.86
C GLY A 115 -3.29 10.14 -8.16
N VAL A 116 -2.72 9.04 -7.65
CA VAL A 116 -1.35 8.95 -7.12
C VAL A 116 -0.58 7.85 -7.82
N SER A 117 0.74 7.98 -7.85
CA SER A 117 1.59 6.97 -8.48
C SER A 117 1.52 5.64 -7.73
N TYR A 118 1.47 4.52 -8.47
CA TYR A 118 1.41 3.19 -7.87
C TYR A 118 2.18 2.14 -8.67
N VAL A 119 2.59 1.06 -7.98
CA VAL A 119 3.20 -0.12 -8.58
C VAL A 119 2.42 -1.37 -8.15
N SER A 120 1.69 -1.99 -9.08
CA SER A 120 0.84 -3.15 -8.80
C SER A 120 1.39 -4.46 -9.36
N GLU A 121 2.20 -4.45 -10.43
CA GLU A 121 2.66 -5.69 -11.06
C GLU A 121 3.96 -6.22 -10.46
N ARG A 122 5.00 -5.44 -10.54
CA ARG A 122 6.32 -5.77 -10.00
C ARG A 122 7.08 -4.48 -9.71
N TRP A 123 7.63 -4.36 -8.52
CA TRP A 123 8.58 -3.31 -8.23
C TRP A 123 9.87 -3.54 -9.00
N LEU A 124 10.25 -2.58 -9.82
CA LEU A 124 11.52 -2.63 -10.55
C LEU A 124 12.63 -2.14 -9.61
N GLY A 125 13.69 -2.94 -9.46
CA GLY A 125 14.85 -2.51 -8.68
C GLY A 125 15.42 -1.21 -9.23
N GLY A 126 15.68 -0.25 -8.36
CA GLY A 126 16.15 1.08 -8.74
C GLY A 126 15.05 2.12 -8.98
N THR A 127 13.77 1.78 -8.74
CA THR A 127 12.66 2.74 -8.93
C THR A 127 12.86 4.01 -8.10
N ILE A 128 13.46 3.92 -6.94
CA ILE A 128 13.82 5.06 -6.09
C ILE A 128 15.34 5.31 -6.16
N THR A 129 16.15 4.30 -5.92
CA THR A 129 17.61 4.44 -5.81
C THR A 129 18.32 4.78 -7.12
N ASN A 130 17.70 4.49 -8.27
CA ASN A 130 18.19 4.85 -9.60
C ASN A 130 17.07 5.52 -10.42
N PHE A 131 16.42 6.51 -9.81
CA PHE A 131 15.27 7.20 -10.40
C PHE A 131 15.56 7.80 -11.78
N LYS A 132 16.78 8.28 -12.03
CA LYS A 132 17.19 8.82 -13.33
C LYS A 132 16.96 7.81 -14.45
N THR A 133 17.45 6.59 -14.29
CA THR A 133 17.28 5.52 -15.30
C THR A 133 15.80 5.13 -15.47
N ILE A 134 15.03 5.09 -14.38
CA ILE A 134 13.58 4.81 -14.43
C ILE A 134 12.85 5.95 -15.15
N SER A 135 13.15 7.20 -14.84
CA SER A 135 12.57 8.37 -15.50
C SER A 135 12.86 8.39 -17.01
N ASP A 136 14.09 8.02 -17.42
CA ASP A 136 14.45 7.87 -18.84
C ASP A 136 13.61 6.77 -19.52
N ARG A 137 13.36 5.66 -18.82
CA ARG A 137 12.49 4.59 -19.33
C ARG A 137 11.03 4.99 -19.41
N ILE A 138 10.53 5.78 -18.45
CA ILE A 138 9.16 6.34 -18.48
C ILE A 138 9.04 7.30 -19.67
N ARG A 139 10.03 8.17 -19.91
CA ARG A 139 10.03 9.08 -21.08
C ARG A 139 10.04 8.30 -22.41
N TYR A 140 10.86 7.27 -22.50
CA TYR A 140 10.85 6.38 -23.65
C TYR A 140 9.49 5.72 -23.87
N PHE A 141 8.88 5.23 -22.81
CA PHE A 141 7.54 4.63 -22.86
C PHE A 141 6.49 5.64 -23.36
N LYS A 142 6.44 6.85 -22.77
CA LYS A 142 5.54 7.93 -23.20
C LYS A 142 5.73 8.26 -24.69
N LYS A 143 6.98 8.37 -25.14
CA LYS A 143 7.29 8.64 -26.56
C LYS A 143 6.81 7.50 -27.46
N LEU A 144 7.12 6.27 -27.12
CA LEU A 144 6.75 5.11 -27.94
C LEU A 144 5.22 4.95 -28.04
N LYS A 145 4.49 5.26 -26.97
CA LYS A 145 3.03 5.28 -26.95
C LYS A 145 2.48 6.39 -27.86
N ALA A 146 3.00 7.60 -27.77
CA ALA A 146 2.63 8.72 -28.64
C ALA A 146 2.95 8.45 -30.11
N ASP A 147 4.12 7.87 -30.42
CA ASP A 147 4.51 7.48 -31.79
C ASP A 147 3.56 6.42 -32.37
N ASN A 148 3.07 5.50 -31.54
CA ASN A 148 2.08 4.49 -31.95
C ASN A 148 0.70 5.12 -32.21
N GLU A 149 0.25 6.03 -31.33
CA GLU A 149 -1.05 6.72 -31.45
C GLU A 149 -1.08 7.68 -32.66
N SER A 150 0.04 8.33 -32.96
CA SER A 150 0.15 9.26 -34.10
C SER A 150 0.36 8.59 -35.45
N GLY A 151 0.51 7.26 -35.51
CA GLY A 151 0.83 6.52 -36.75
C GLY A 151 2.28 6.67 -37.20
N ALA A 152 3.17 7.30 -36.40
CA ALA A 152 4.58 7.46 -36.74
C ALA A 152 5.32 6.12 -36.90
N LEU A 153 4.75 5.03 -36.36
CA LEU A 153 5.29 3.68 -36.51
C LEU A 153 4.87 2.97 -37.80
N ASP A 154 4.00 3.55 -38.64
CA ASP A 154 3.53 2.92 -39.89
C ASP A 154 4.59 2.83 -40.97
N LYS A 155 5.66 3.65 -40.88
CA LYS A 155 6.85 3.59 -41.75
C LYS A 155 7.69 2.33 -41.55
N TYR A 156 7.52 1.59 -40.47
CA TYR A 156 8.26 0.38 -40.14
C TYR A 156 7.61 -0.86 -40.76
N THR A 157 8.39 -1.92 -40.94
CA THR A 157 7.88 -3.20 -41.46
C THR A 157 6.87 -3.82 -40.49
N LYS A 158 5.98 -4.68 -41.01
CA LYS A 158 4.97 -5.39 -40.21
C LYS A 158 5.58 -6.11 -38.99
N LYS A 159 6.78 -6.72 -39.17
CA LYS A 159 7.47 -7.42 -38.08
C LYS A 159 7.93 -6.47 -36.98
N GLU A 160 8.47 -5.32 -37.35
CA GLU A 160 8.91 -4.29 -36.39
C GLU A 160 7.74 -3.70 -35.63
N ARG A 161 6.63 -3.39 -36.29
CA ARG A 161 5.39 -2.91 -35.66
C ARG A 161 4.87 -3.90 -34.60
N VAL A 162 4.89 -5.20 -34.91
CA VAL A 162 4.52 -6.23 -33.91
C VAL A 162 5.48 -6.21 -32.70
N ASN A 163 6.78 -5.99 -32.91
CA ASN A 163 7.73 -5.89 -31.82
C ASN A 163 7.51 -4.64 -30.97
N PHE A 164 7.25 -3.48 -31.58
CA PHE A 164 6.90 -2.25 -30.85
C PHE A 164 5.61 -2.43 -30.03
N ASN A 165 4.57 -3.04 -30.59
CA ASN A 165 3.35 -3.31 -29.85
C ASN A 165 3.56 -4.24 -28.65
N ARG A 166 4.41 -5.25 -28.79
CA ARG A 166 4.80 -6.12 -27.66
C ARG A 166 5.59 -5.35 -26.59
N GLU A 167 6.48 -4.47 -27.02
CA GLU A 167 7.23 -3.63 -26.10
C GLU A 167 6.33 -2.63 -25.36
N ILE A 168 5.41 -1.96 -26.07
CA ILE A 168 4.40 -1.08 -25.46
C ILE A 168 3.58 -1.85 -24.42
N ALA A 169 3.05 -3.02 -24.75
CA ALA A 169 2.29 -3.85 -23.82
C ALA A 169 3.09 -4.22 -22.57
N LYS A 170 4.38 -4.56 -22.74
CA LYS A 170 5.30 -4.86 -21.64
C LYS A 170 5.55 -3.62 -20.77
N LEU A 171 5.82 -2.47 -21.37
CA LEU A 171 6.10 -1.23 -20.65
C LEU A 171 4.84 -0.71 -19.94
N THR A 172 3.67 -0.77 -20.59
CA THR A 172 2.38 -0.44 -19.98
C THR A 172 2.15 -1.24 -18.70
N ARG A 173 2.43 -2.53 -18.72
CA ARG A 173 2.27 -3.40 -17.56
C ARG A 173 3.09 -2.94 -16.36
N PHE A 174 4.30 -2.39 -16.56
CA PHE A 174 5.20 -2.03 -15.47
C PHE A 174 5.18 -0.54 -15.12
N PHE A 175 4.92 0.33 -16.08
CA PHE A 175 5.09 1.77 -15.93
C PHE A 175 3.79 2.57 -15.90
N SER A 176 2.63 1.97 -16.26
CA SER A 176 1.36 2.73 -16.32
C SER A 176 1.02 3.44 -15.02
N GLY A 177 1.25 2.79 -13.88
CA GLY A 177 0.92 3.38 -12.58
C GLY A 177 1.92 4.43 -12.07
N ILE A 178 3.11 4.53 -12.67
CA ILE A 178 4.14 5.52 -12.34
C ILE A 178 4.43 6.47 -13.51
N GLU A 179 3.58 6.46 -14.54
CA GLU A 179 3.76 7.31 -15.72
C GLU A 179 3.78 8.80 -15.36
N SER A 180 3.01 9.22 -14.35
CA SER A 180 2.94 10.60 -13.88
C SER A 180 4.06 11.00 -12.90
N MET A 181 4.93 10.09 -12.53
CA MET A 181 5.97 10.33 -11.53
C MET A 181 7.18 11.05 -12.17
N ASP A 182 7.24 12.37 -12.02
CA ASP A 182 8.31 13.20 -12.61
C ASP A 182 9.45 13.48 -11.62
N ARG A 183 9.27 13.20 -10.32
CA ARG A 183 10.25 13.39 -9.24
C ARG A 183 10.22 12.25 -8.24
N LEU A 184 11.23 12.18 -7.37
CA LEU A 184 11.28 11.21 -6.28
C LEU A 184 10.08 11.38 -5.35
N PRO A 185 9.45 10.27 -4.90
CA PRO A 185 8.36 10.34 -3.94
C PRO A 185 8.86 10.84 -2.59
N ALA A 186 8.02 11.57 -1.88
CA ALA A 186 8.26 12.01 -0.51
C ALA A 186 7.80 10.96 0.52
N LEU A 187 7.00 9.97 0.11
CA LEU A 187 6.50 8.90 0.97
C LEU A 187 6.23 7.65 0.13
N VAL A 188 6.56 6.49 0.69
CA VAL A 188 6.26 5.17 0.11
C VAL A 188 5.25 4.43 0.99
N ILE A 189 4.13 3.98 0.41
CA ILE A 189 3.12 3.18 1.11
C ILE A 189 3.15 1.77 0.52
N ILE A 190 3.29 0.74 1.37
CA ILE A 190 3.51 -0.64 0.96
C ILE A 190 2.35 -1.52 1.44
N PHE A 191 1.64 -2.13 0.50
CA PHE A 191 0.56 -3.08 0.77
C PHE A 191 1.12 -4.51 0.81
N GLY A 192 1.36 -5.02 2.03
CA GLY A 192 1.92 -6.34 2.27
C GLY A 192 3.45 -6.37 2.14
N LEU A 193 4.14 -6.06 3.24
CA LEU A 193 5.60 -5.95 3.29
C LEU A 193 6.31 -7.25 2.90
N GLY A 194 5.79 -8.41 3.31
CA GLY A 194 6.43 -9.70 3.05
C GLY A 194 6.64 -10.02 1.57
N GLY A 195 5.74 -9.54 0.70
CA GLY A 195 5.87 -9.64 -0.76
C GLY A 195 6.55 -8.45 -1.43
N ASN A 196 6.79 -7.37 -0.68
CA ASN A 196 7.26 -6.07 -1.21
C ASN A 196 8.41 -5.49 -0.36
N ILE A 197 9.41 -6.29 -0.05
CA ILE A 197 10.55 -5.83 0.76
C ILE A 197 11.45 -4.85 0.01
N THR A 198 11.58 -4.98 -1.31
CA THR A 198 12.45 -4.13 -2.13
C THR A 198 12.10 -2.65 -2.08
N PRO A 199 10.82 -2.23 -2.19
CA PRO A 199 10.41 -0.84 -1.97
C PRO A 199 10.86 -0.28 -0.62
N ALA A 200 10.72 -1.06 0.46
CA ALA A 200 11.13 -0.65 1.80
C ALA A 200 12.65 -0.42 1.91
N LEU A 201 13.44 -1.35 1.36
CA LEU A 201 14.90 -1.24 1.36
C LEU A 201 15.39 -0.04 0.52
N GLU A 202 14.75 0.23 -0.63
CA GLU A 202 15.09 1.38 -1.46
C GLU A 202 14.69 2.70 -0.80
N ALA A 203 13.51 2.77 -0.18
CA ALA A 203 13.05 3.92 0.58
C ALA A 203 14.03 4.25 1.71
N ARG A 204 14.39 3.25 2.52
CA ARG A 204 15.38 3.39 3.59
C ARG A 204 16.74 3.90 3.08
N LYS A 205 17.27 3.31 1.98
CA LYS A 205 18.53 3.72 1.36
C LYS A 205 18.50 5.17 0.88
N SER A 206 17.35 5.62 0.41
CA SER A 206 17.14 6.98 -0.10
C SER A 206 16.65 7.96 0.98
N LYS A 207 16.52 7.50 2.25
CA LYS A 207 15.99 8.28 3.38
C LYS A 207 14.60 8.85 3.12
N ILE A 208 13.77 8.10 2.43
CA ILE A 208 12.37 8.44 2.16
C ILE A 208 11.51 7.69 3.18
N PRO A 209 10.62 8.38 3.92
CA PRO A 209 9.71 7.75 4.85
C PRO A 209 8.89 6.64 4.20
N SER A 210 8.68 5.55 4.94
CA SER A 210 7.96 4.38 4.45
C SER A 210 6.93 3.88 5.46
N ILE A 211 5.72 3.62 4.98
CA ILE A 211 4.60 3.05 5.74
C ILE A 211 4.28 1.69 5.12
N ALA A 212 4.10 0.66 5.92
CA ALA A 212 3.74 -0.64 5.38
C ALA A 212 2.65 -1.36 6.18
N PHE A 213 1.77 -2.06 5.47
CA PHE A 213 0.94 -3.11 6.05
C PHE A 213 1.79 -4.35 6.25
N VAL A 214 1.90 -4.80 7.50
CA VAL A 214 2.86 -5.82 7.92
C VAL A 214 2.11 -6.98 8.57
N ASN A 215 2.33 -8.18 8.04
CA ASN A 215 1.84 -9.40 8.66
C ASN A 215 2.85 -9.91 9.71
N THR A 216 2.42 -10.79 10.61
CA THR A 216 3.23 -11.35 11.70
C THR A 216 4.49 -12.08 11.25
N ALA A 217 4.63 -12.46 9.97
CA ALA A 217 5.83 -13.10 9.44
C ALA A 217 6.89 -12.13 8.89
N ALA A 218 6.58 -10.85 8.73
CA ALA A 218 7.51 -9.87 8.17
C ALA A 218 8.29 -9.12 9.28
N ASP A 219 9.40 -8.47 8.90
CA ASP A 219 10.20 -7.67 9.82
C ASP A 219 9.65 -6.22 9.88
N PRO A 220 9.00 -5.82 11.00
CA PRO A 220 8.45 -4.48 11.13
C PRO A 220 9.50 -3.38 11.10
N ASP A 221 10.74 -3.66 11.50
CA ASP A 221 11.84 -2.69 11.55
C ASP A 221 12.37 -2.36 10.13
N SER A 222 11.85 -3.00 9.09
CA SER A 222 12.24 -2.71 7.69
C SER A 222 11.63 -1.41 7.16
N VAL A 223 10.66 -0.83 7.85
CA VAL A 223 9.93 0.40 7.49
C VAL A 223 9.90 1.38 8.68
N ASP A 224 9.58 2.63 8.42
CA ASP A 224 9.52 3.64 9.48
C ASP A 224 8.24 3.53 10.29
N LEU A 225 7.11 3.20 9.65
CA LEU A 225 5.84 2.92 10.33
C LEU A 225 5.26 1.60 9.83
N ALA A 226 5.21 0.61 10.72
CA ALA A 226 4.61 -0.68 10.48
C ALA A 226 3.16 -0.68 11.00
N ILE A 227 2.21 -1.06 10.15
CA ILE A 227 0.81 -1.25 10.51
C ILE A 227 0.55 -2.75 10.55
N PRO A 228 0.40 -3.35 11.74
CA PRO A 228 0.20 -4.78 11.87
C PRO A 228 -1.20 -5.16 11.38
N VAL A 229 -1.30 -6.01 10.37
CA VAL A 229 -2.57 -6.37 9.71
C VAL A 229 -2.49 -7.72 9.00
N ASN A 230 -3.64 -8.23 8.60
CA ASN A 230 -3.75 -9.35 7.68
C ASN A 230 -3.53 -8.87 6.22
N ASP A 231 -2.33 -9.04 5.70
CA ASP A 231 -1.97 -8.66 4.33
C ASP A 231 -2.31 -9.71 3.27
N ARG A 232 -2.87 -10.84 3.64
CA ARG A 232 -3.25 -11.93 2.72
C ARG A 232 -4.71 -11.91 2.32
N ASN A 233 -5.56 -11.30 3.14
CA ASN A 233 -6.98 -11.20 2.85
C ASN A 233 -7.27 -9.93 2.03
N SER A 234 -7.91 -10.12 0.88
CA SER A 234 -8.34 -9.01 0.01
C SER A 234 -9.35 -8.07 0.69
N GLU A 235 -10.23 -8.60 1.55
CA GLU A 235 -11.24 -7.80 2.24
C GLU A 235 -10.59 -6.90 3.28
N SER A 236 -9.65 -7.43 4.07
CA SER A 236 -8.83 -6.67 5.00
C SER A 236 -8.10 -5.52 4.30
N LEU A 237 -7.40 -5.82 3.20
CA LEU A 237 -6.67 -4.79 2.46
C LEU A 237 -7.59 -3.76 1.78
N LYS A 238 -8.77 -4.16 1.28
CA LYS A 238 -9.78 -3.23 0.75
C LYS A 238 -10.28 -2.27 1.82
N PHE A 239 -10.62 -2.81 3.00
CA PHE A 239 -11.06 -2.02 4.13
C PHE A 239 -10.00 -0.99 4.54
N LEU A 240 -8.75 -1.43 4.73
CA LEU A 240 -7.63 -0.56 5.09
C LEU A 240 -7.31 0.48 4.00
N ALA A 241 -7.48 0.13 2.72
CA ALA A 241 -7.32 1.07 1.62
C ALA A 241 -8.28 2.26 1.72
N THR A 242 -9.45 2.12 2.34
CA THR A 242 -10.38 3.24 2.54
C THR A 242 -9.83 4.30 3.51
N TYR A 243 -9.04 3.91 4.49
CA TYR A 243 -8.35 4.84 5.40
C TYR A 243 -7.25 5.60 4.67
N ILE A 244 -6.45 4.88 3.86
CA ILE A 244 -5.41 5.50 3.04
C ILE A 244 -6.04 6.48 2.02
N GLU A 245 -7.14 6.10 1.38
CA GLU A 245 -7.89 6.95 0.46
C GLU A 245 -8.35 8.25 1.14
N LYS A 246 -9.01 8.14 2.30
CA LYS A 246 -9.46 9.30 3.08
C LYS A 246 -8.31 10.24 3.41
N ALA A 247 -7.17 9.70 3.86
CA ALA A 247 -5.99 10.49 4.19
C ALA A 247 -5.42 11.24 2.97
N ILE A 248 -5.33 10.56 1.81
CA ILE A 248 -4.86 11.16 0.55
C ILE A 248 -5.79 12.29 0.10
N LEU A 249 -7.11 12.06 0.13
CA LEU A 249 -8.10 13.06 -0.27
C LEU A 249 -8.09 14.28 0.67
N ALA A 250 -7.96 14.05 1.98
CA ALA A 250 -7.84 15.12 2.97
C ALA A 250 -6.58 15.97 2.72
N GLY A 251 -5.42 15.36 2.47
CA GLY A 251 -4.19 16.07 2.13
C GLY A 251 -4.30 16.87 0.84
N LYS A 252 -4.95 16.32 -0.20
CA LYS A 252 -5.22 17.05 -1.46
C LYS A 252 -6.13 18.26 -1.25
N ALA A 253 -7.16 18.13 -0.41
CA ALA A 253 -8.07 19.21 -0.07
C ALA A 253 -7.35 20.35 0.69
N GLU A 254 -6.47 20.01 1.63
CA GLU A 254 -5.66 21.01 2.35
C GLU A 254 -4.68 21.72 1.43
N ARG A 255 -3.99 20.99 0.56
CA ARG A 255 -3.11 21.58 -0.45
C ARG A 255 -3.84 22.55 -1.36
N ALA A 256 -5.04 22.21 -1.81
CA ALA A 256 -5.85 23.10 -2.65
C ALA A 256 -6.17 24.41 -1.93
N LYS A 257 -6.53 24.37 -0.63
CA LYS A 257 -6.78 25.56 0.20
C LYS A 257 -5.53 26.44 0.32
N THR A 258 -4.38 25.86 0.58
CA THR A 258 -3.10 26.57 0.71
C THR A 258 -2.70 27.28 -0.59
N VAL A 259 -2.87 26.60 -1.74
CA VAL A 259 -2.58 27.18 -3.06
C VAL A 259 -3.52 28.34 -3.39
N VAL A 260 -4.80 28.25 -3.01
CA VAL A 260 -5.76 29.35 -3.22
C VAL A 260 -5.41 30.54 -2.33
N ALA A 261 -5.10 30.31 -1.05
CA ALA A 261 -4.70 31.36 -0.12
C ALA A 261 -3.44 32.12 -0.61
N SER A 262 -2.42 31.40 -1.05
CA SER A 262 -1.18 32.01 -1.58
C SER A 262 -1.33 32.75 -2.90
N LYS A 263 -2.42 32.55 -3.65
CA LYS A 263 -2.76 33.30 -4.87
C LYS A 263 -3.57 34.57 -4.58
N ILE A 264 -4.25 34.65 -3.45
CA ILE A 264 -5.04 35.82 -3.02
C ILE A 264 -4.12 36.87 -2.39
N GLU A 265 -2.98 36.46 -1.80
CA GLU A 265 -2.01 37.37 -1.16
C GLU A 265 -0.97 37.94 -2.15
N LYS A 266 -1.04 37.62 -3.43
CA LYS A 266 -0.21 38.18 -4.51
C LYS A 266 -1.04 39.04 -5.44
#